data_5ba25ec7c4e3a9a1e5b7e3fd0a77c603
#
_entry.id   5ba25ec7c4e3a9a1e5b7e3fd0a77c603
#
_cell.length_a   1.000
_cell.length_b   1.000
_cell.length_c   1.000
_cell.angle_alpha   90.00
_cell.angle_beta   90.00
_cell.angle_gamma   90.00
#
_symmetry.space_group_name_H-M   'P 1'
#
loop_
_entity.id
_entity.type
_entity.pdbx_description
1 polymer ?
#
loop_
_entity_poly.entity_id
_entity_poly.type
_entity_poly.pdbx_seq_one_letter_code
_entity_poly.pdbx_strand_id
1 'polypeptide(L)'
;MSKSFYITTTLPYVNADPHVGFAMELIRADVIARVKALQGYEVFFNTGTDEHGQKLYDAAAKEGKDVQTYVDFYAEKFRGLKGALGISDTVHFVRTTDAHHVSAAQEFWKRCKDRGYIYKKTYQAQYCVGCELNKTDSELNEKGECLLHPGKQVELIDEENYFFKFSAFQKPLLEFYEKNPNFVIPDFRFHEIKTFVANGLEDFSISRLKVKMSWGVPVPDDENHVMYVWFDALVNYISTLGWPENTEHFEKFWAQGTPIQYAGKDNLRQQSAMWQAMLMAADLPNSHQIVINGFFTGDGGIKMSKSIGNVVNPYDVVAEYGTDALRYFVLREVSSFEDSPFTMERFKEAYNANLANGIGNLTSRIMKMATSYGFEYNELIKFVDPIFKNEHDSFYKAYREGIEKFNLKLAMDMIWACVNWADKYVQQEEPFKLIKTDKEKARYVIEILLSDLMQIAIMLEAFLPATSHTIKELIRLNKAPEAPLFLRKD
;
A
#
# COMPACT_ATOMS: atom_id res chain seq x y z
N MET A 1 -4.95 -28.34 1.19
CA MET A 1 -3.96 -27.37 1.69
C MET A 1 -4.62 -26.00 1.66
N SER A 2 -4.51 -25.19 2.72
CA SER A 2 -4.95 -23.80 2.69
C SER A 2 -4.18 -23.06 1.58
N LYS A 3 -4.87 -22.21 0.81
CA LYS A 3 -4.21 -21.37 -0.18
C LYS A 3 -3.38 -20.32 0.56
N SER A 4 -2.12 -20.14 0.22
CA SER A 4 -1.24 -19.11 0.76
C SER A 4 -1.31 -17.83 -0.07
N PHE A 5 -1.19 -16.68 0.59
CA PHE A 5 -1.17 -15.37 -0.07
C PHE A 5 -0.14 -14.48 0.61
N TYR A 6 0.74 -13.90 -0.17
CA TYR A 6 1.75 -12.96 0.30
C TYR A 6 1.58 -11.59 -0.35
N ILE A 7 1.52 -10.56 0.46
CA ILE A 7 1.49 -9.17 0.00
C ILE A 7 2.52 -8.35 0.79
N THR A 8 3.16 -7.40 0.12
CA THR A 8 4.15 -6.53 0.74
C THR A 8 4.01 -5.09 0.24
N THR A 9 4.35 -4.13 1.10
CA THR A 9 4.56 -2.72 0.71
C THR A 9 6.03 -2.46 0.41
N THR A 10 6.34 -1.29 -0.12
CA THR A 10 7.72 -0.77 -0.12
C THR A 10 8.15 -0.45 1.32
N LEU A 11 9.47 -0.44 1.54
CA LEU A 11 10.04 0.03 2.80
C LEU A 11 10.40 1.51 2.69
N PRO A 12 9.79 2.39 3.49
CA PRO A 12 10.13 3.81 3.49
C PRO A 12 11.46 4.06 4.20
N TYR A 13 12.19 5.07 3.73
CA TYR A 13 13.32 5.61 4.47
C TYR A 13 12.87 6.28 5.78
N VAL A 14 13.56 5.95 6.86
CA VAL A 14 13.28 6.47 8.21
C VAL A 14 13.98 7.83 8.47
N ASN A 15 13.97 8.72 7.50
CA ASN A 15 14.64 10.03 7.58
C ASN A 15 13.74 11.15 8.10
N ALA A 16 12.52 10.85 8.47
CA ALA A 16 11.55 11.76 9.08
C ALA A 16 10.23 11.05 9.40
N ASP A 17 9.28 11.78 10.00
CA ASP A 17 7.96 11.27 10.36
C ASP A 17 7.21 10.68 9.15
N PRO A 18 6.39 9.64 9.36
CA PRO A 18 5.55 9.07 8.31
C PRO A 18 4.53 10.10 7.80
N HIS A 19 4.18 9.98 6.53
CA HIS A 19 3.21 10.85 5.88
C HIS A 19 2.06 10.04 5.25
N VAL A 20 0.96 10.73 4.93
CA VAL A 20 -0.25 10.09 4.36
C VAL A 20 0.02 9.29 3.09
N GLY A 21 1.06 9.60 2.30
CA GLY A 21 1.43 8.83 1.12
C GLY A 21 1.84 7.39 1.44
N PHE A 22 2.64 7.18 2.49
CA PHE A 22 2.96 5.83 2.95
C PHE A 22 1.77 5.17 3.65
N ALA A 23 1.00 5.94 4.45
CA ALA A 23 -0.23 5.42 5.06
C ALA A 23 -1.22 4.90 3.99
N MET A 24 -1.31 5.55 2.82
CA MET A 24 -2.13 5.11 1.70
C MET A 24 -1.70 3.72 1.19
N GLU A 25 -0.40 3.52 0.97
CA GLU A 25 0.14 2.24 0.50
C GLU A 25 -0.15 1.13 1.49
N LEU A 26 0.10 1.38 2.78
CA LEU A 26 -0.13 0.43 3.86
C LEU A 26 -1.62 0.08 4.02
N ILE A 27 -2.53 1.06 3.98
CA ILE A 27 -3.98 0.84 4.04
C ILE A 27 -4.46 0.00 2.85
N ARG A 28 -4.00 0.29 1.64
CA ARG A 28 -4.42 -0.42 0.43
C ARG A 28 -3.96 -1.88 0.44
N ALA A 29 -2.72 -2.13 0.84
CA ALA A 29 -2.20 -3.48 1.00
C ALA A 29 -2.96 -4.26 2.10
N ASP A 30 -3.29 -3.60 3.22
CA ASP A 30 -4.09 -4.18 4.31
C ASP A 30 -5.50 -4.60 3.85
N VAL A 31 -6.16 -3.78 3.02
CA VAL A 31 -7.48 -4.16 2.47
C VAL A 31 -7.39 -5.45 1.67
N ILE A 32 -6.40 -5.60 0.80
CA ILE A 32 -6.21 -6.82 0.02
C ILE A 32 -5.89 -8.00 0.94
N ALA A 33 -5.01 -7.81 1.93
CA ALA A 33 -4.70 -8.84 2.93
C ALA A 33 -5.95 -9.33 3.67
N ARG A 34 -6.79 -8.39 4.14
CA ARG A 34 -8.07 -8.70 4.82
C ARG A 34 -9.05 -9.43 3.90
N VAL A 35 -9.22 -8.98 2.66
CA VAL A 35 -10.09 -9.66 1.70
C VAL A 35 -9.62 -11.10 1.47
N LYS A 36 -8.33 -11.32 1.32
CA LYS A 36 -7.77 -12.68 1.15
C LYS A 36 -7.97 -13.54 2.39
N ALA A 37 -7.80 -13.00 3.58
CA ALA A 37 -8.09 -13.69 4.84
C ALA A 37 -9.59 -14.07 4.94
N LEU A 38 -10.51 -13.17 4.60
CA LEU A 38 -11.95 -13.44 4.55
C LEU A 38 -12.34 -14.50 3.49
N GLN A 39 -11.52 -14.63 2.43
CA GLN A 39 -11.66 -15.70 1.43
C GLN A 39 -11.04 -17.05 1.87
N GLY A 40 -10.51 -17.13 3.11
CA GLY A 40 -9.92 -18.35 3.67
C GLY A 40 -8.47 -18.62 3.26
N TYR A 41 -7.76 -17.61 2.74
CA TYR A 41 -6.31 -17.73 2.50
C TYR A 41 -5.56 -17.57 3.82
N GLU A 42 -4.46 -18.29 3.95
CA GLU A 42 -3.43 -17.98 4.93
C GLU A 42 -2.59 -16.82 4.38
N VAL A 43 -2.61 -15.70 5.09
CA VAL A 43 -2.02 -14.44 4.63
C VAL A 43 -0.75 -14.10 5.40
N PHE A 44 0.32 -13.77 4.67
CA PHE A 44 1.51 -13.12 5.21
C PHE A 44 1.58 -11.72 4.61
N PHE A 45 1.45 -10.68 5.42
CA PHE A 45 1.56 -9.30 5.00
C PHE A 45 2.88 -8.72 5.51
N ASN A 46 3.76 -8.27 4.61
CA ASN A 46 5.05 -7.68 4.95
C ASN A 46 5.05 -6.17 4.76
N THR A 47 5.59 -5.45 5.72
CA THR A 47 5.96 -4.04 5.66
C THR A 47 7.21 -3.83 6.53
N GLY A 48 7.72 -2.62 6.60
CA GLY A 48 8.89 -2.35 7.46
C GLY A 48 9.53 -1.02 7.15
N THR A 49 10.85 -0.96 7.38
CA THR A 49 11.64 0.26 7.20
C THR A 49 12.95 -0.05 6.48
N ASP A 50 13.32 0.85 5.55
CA ASP A 50 14.63 0.91 4.93
C ASP A 50 15.50 1.87 5.74
N GLU A 51 16.56 1.32 6.34
CA GLU A 51 17.35 2.00 7.37
C GLU A 51 18.81 2.23 6.98
N HIS A 52 19.20 1.85 5.77
CA HIS A 52 20.54 2.08 5.23
C HIS A 52 20.56 3.22 4.21
N GLY A 53 21.76 3.69 3.83
CA GLY A 53 21.96 4.67 2.78
C GLY A 53 22.44 6.04 3.26
N GLN A 54 22.96 6.82 2.29
CA GLN A 54 23.62 8.10 2.53
C GLN A 54 22.71 9.13 3.20
N LYS A 55 21.42 9.19 2.81
CA LYS A 55 20.49 10.16 3.37
C LYS A 55 20.29 10.02 4.86
N LEU A 56 20.25 8.78 5.36
CA LEU A 56 20.06 8.50 6.79
C LEU A 56 21.33 8.81 7.56
N TYR A 57 22.47 8.42 6.99
CA TYR A 57 23.78 8.74 7.56
C TYR A 57 23.97 10.25 7.73
N ASP A 58 23.71 11.02 6.67
CA ASP A 58 23.83 12.48 6.69
C ASP A 58 22.80 13.14 7.63
N ALA A 59 21.58 12.61 7.69
CA ALA A 59 20.52 13.13 8.56
C ALA A 59 20.89 12.93 10.04
N ALA A 60 21.36 11.74 10.41
CA ALA A 60 21.85 11.45 11.77
C ALA A 60 23.02 12.33 12.16
N ALA A 61 24.01 12.44 11.27
CA ALA A 61 25.19 13.29 11.49
C ALA A 61 24.81 14.77 11.68
N LYS A 62 23.87 15.28 10.89
CA LYS A 62 23.34 16.65 11.00
C LYS A 62 22.66 16.90 12.35
N GLU A 63 22.00 15.90 12.92
CA GLU A 63 21.40 15.98 14.25
C GLU A 63 22.38 15.64 15.38
N GLY A 64 23.64 15.30 15.09
CA GLY A 64 24.65 14.91 16.07
C GLY A 64 24.30 13.59 16.80
N LYS A 65 23.53 12.73 16.16
CA LYS A 65 23.09 11.44 16.70
C LYS A 65 23.88 10.27 16.12
N ASP A 66 24.03 9.22 16.90
CA ASP A 66 24.41 7.91 16.39
C ASP A 66 23.36 7.42 15.39
N VAL A 67 23.77 6.83 14.27
CA VAL A 67 22.88 6.45 13.17
C VAL A 67 21.88 5.38 13.61
N GLN A 68 22.30 4.37 14.39
CA GLN A 68 21.41 3.33 14.88
C GLN A 68 20.31 3.93 15.77
N THR A 69 20.70 4.80 16.71
CA THR A 69 19.73 5.51 17.57
C THR A 69 18.75 6.37 16.76
N TYR A 70 19.25 6.99 15.69
CA TYR A 70 18.41 7.80 14.79
C TYR A 70 17.36 6.95 14.06
N VAL A 71 17.80 5.85 13.43
CA VAL A 71 16.87 4.98 12.68
C VAL A 71 15.90 4.25 13.60
N ASP A 72 16.32 3.84 14.80
CA ASP A 72 15.44 3.22 15.80
C ASP A 72 14.29 4.15 16.19
N PHE A 73 14.59 5.42 16.42
CA PHE A 73 13.57 6.42 16.78
C PHE A 73 12.49 6.58 15.69
N TYR A 74 12.89 6.67 14.44
CA TYR A 74 11.93 6.82 13.34
C TYR A 74 11.25 5.49 12.98
N ALA A 75 11.94 4.35 13.05
CA ALA A 75 11.35 3.04 12.80
C ALA A 75 10.16 2.77 13.73
N GLU A 76 10.24 3.16 15.01
CA GLU A 76 9.12 3.01 15.93
C GLU A 76 7.91 3.88 15.55
N LYS A 77 8.11 5.05 14.96
CA LYS A 77 6.99 5.86 14.42
C LYS A 77 6.30 5.18 13.23
N PHE A 78 7.07 4.51 12.36
CA PHE A 78 6.48 3.72 11.27
C PHE A 78 5.78 2.46 11.80
N ARG A 79 6.36 1.78 12.78
CA ARG A 79 5.75 0.62 13.44
C ARG A 79 4.41 0.98 14.11
N GLY A 80 4.34 2.15 14.75
CA GLY A 80 3.14 2.67 15.39
C GLY A 80 1.96 2.91 14.43
N LEU A 81 2.21 3.06 13.11
CA LEU A 81 1.16 3.17 12.12
C LEU A 81 0.23 1.96 12.08
N LYS A 82 0.71 0.75 12.49
CA LYS A 82 -0.13 -0.44 12.61
C LYS A 82 -1.38 -0.13 13.45
N GLY A 83 -1.20 0.39 14.64
CA GLY A 83 -2.31 0.73 15.54
C GLY A 83 -3.13 1.93 15.04
N ALA A 84 -2.46 3.00 14.63
CA ALA A 84 -3.12 4.23 14.21
C ALA A 84 -4.03 4.02 12.97
N LEU A 85 -3.60 3.19 12.02
CA LEU A 85 -4.33 2.91 10.77
C LEU A 85 -5.24 1.68 10.85
N GLY A 86 -5.30 1.00 12.00
CA GLY A 86 -6.07 -0.22 12.19
C GLY A 86 -5.64 -1.35 11.25
N ILE A 87 -4.33 -1.52 11.03
CA ILE A 87 -3.78 -2.56 10.17
C ILE A 87 -3.96 -3.93 10.84
N SER A 88 -4.24 -4.95 10.03
CA SER A 88 -4.48 -6.32 10.51
C SER A 88 -3.30 -6.93 11.25
N ASP A 89 -3.56 -7.91 12.13
CA ASP A 89 -2.52 -8.60 12.89
C ASP A 89 -1.64 -9.53 12.05
N THR A 90 -2.01 -9.78 10.80
CA THR A 90 -1.21 -10.55 9.85
C THR A 90 0.02 -9.80 9.33
N VAL A 91 0.19 -8.51 9.70
CA VAL A 91 1.33 -7.69 9.28
C VAL A 91 2.59 -8.06 10.06
N HIS A 92 3.67 -8.31 9.32
CA HIS A 92 5.03 -8.47 9.80
C HIS A 92 5.83 -7.20 9.49
N PHE A 93 6.65 -6.77 10.43
CA PHE A 93 7.44 -5.54 10.30
C PHE A 93 8.92 -5.90 10.28
N VAL A 94 9.56 -5.77 9.11
CA VAL A 94 10.98 -6.03 8.91
C VAL A 94 11.77 -4.72 8.93
N ARG A 95 12.98 -4.77 9.47
CA ARG A 95 13.96 -3.67 9.42
C ARG A 95 15.17 -4.13 8.61
N THR A 96 15.71 -3.28 7.75
CA THR A 96 16.92 -3.67 7.01
C THR A 96 18.17 -3.78 7.91
N THR A 97 18.10 -3.24 9.13
CA THR A 97 19.11 -3.43 10.18
C THR A 97 18.96 -4.71 11.00
N ASP A 98 17.88 -5.49 10.82
CA ASP A 98 17.72 -6.79 11.49
C ASP A 98 18.84 -7.74 11.08
N ALA A 99 19.48 -8.40 12.04
CA ALA A 99 20.62 -9.30 11.79
C ALA A 99 20.29 -10.39 10.77
N HIS A 100 19.09 -10.91 10.79
CA HIS A 100 18.60 -11.89 9.83
C HIS A 100 18.52 -11.31 8.41
N HIS A 101 18.04 -10.06 8.26
CA HIS A 101 18.01 -9.39 6.95
C HIS A 101 19.42 -9.15 6.42
N VAL A 102 20.34 -8.69 7.27
CA VAL A 102 21.76 -8.51 6.91
C VAL A 102 22.38 -9.81 6.39
N SER A 103 22.17 -10.94 7.10
CA SER A 103 22.61 -12.27 6.64
C SER A 103 22.00 -12.64 5.28
N ALA A 104 20.72 -12.38 5.10
CA ALA A 104 20.01 -12.67 3.85
C ALA A 104 20.56 -11.83 2.69
N ALA A 105 20.78 -10.54 2.88
CA ALA A 105 21.36 -9.66 1.86
C ALA A 105 22.78 -10.12 1.47
N GLN A 106 23.58 -10.57 2.44
CA GLN A 106 24.93 -11.11 2.19
C GLN A 106 24.90 -12.43 1.41
N GLU A 107 24.00 -13.33 1.74
CA GLU A 107 23.84 -14.57 0.99
C GLU A 107 23.32 -14.31 -0.44
N PHE A 108 22.40 -13.35 -0.59
CA PHE A 108 21.90 -12.94 -1.90
C PHE A 108 23.01 -12.37 -2.79
N TRP A 109 23.87 -11.52 -2.21
CA TRP A 109 25.08 -11.00 -2.87
C TRP A 109 26.00 -12.13 -3.33
N LYS A 110 26.32 -13.09 -2.45
CA LYS A 110 27.18 -14.23 -2.78
C LYS A 110 26.65 -15.01 -3.96
N ARG A 111 25.37 -15.35 -3.96
CA ARG A 111 24.73 -16.08 -5.08
C ARG A 111 24.86 -15.33 -6.41
N CYS A 112 24.57 -14.04 -6.42
CA CYS A 112 24.73 -13.22 -7.62
C CYS A 112 26.19 -13.15 -8.08
N LYS A 113 27.15 -13.02 -7.16
CA LYS A 113 28.60 -12.99 -7.43
C LYS A 113 29.09 -14.31 -8.00
N ASP A 114 28.76 -15.43 -7.36
CA ASP A 114 29.22 -16.78 -7.78
C ASP A 114 28.69 -17.16 -9.17
N ARG A 115 27.52 -16.65 -9.55
CA ARG A 115 26.94 -16.81 -10.89
C ARG A 115 27.48 -15.79 -11.91
N GLY A 116 28.43 -14.93 -11.51
CA GLY A 116 29.14 -14.01 -12.40
C GLY A 116 28.38 -12.73 -12.78
N TYR A 117 27.32 -12.38 -12.02
CA TYR A 117 26.52 -11.18 -12.27
C TYR A 117 26.97 -9.96 -11.47
N ILE A 118 28.01 -10.10 -10.62
CA ILE A 118 28.63 -9.00 -9.89
C ILE A 118 30.11 -8.91 -10.27
N TYR A 119 30.60 -7.70 -10.57
CA TYR A 119 31.99 -7.43 -10.92
C TYR A 119 32.43 -6.07 -10.39
N LYS A 120 33.74 -5.85 -10.22
CA LYS A 120 34.36 -4.59 -9.79
C LYS A 120 34.73 -3.73 -10.99
N LYS A 121 34.52 -2.42 -10.89
CA LYS A 121 34.88 -1.44 -11.93
C LYS A 121 35.17 -0.09 -11.31
N THR A 122 36.24 0.57 -11.80
CA THR A 122 36.50 1.99 -11.55
C THR A 122 35.75 2.84 -12.57
N TYR A 123 35.03 3.88 -12.13
CA TYR A 123 34.25 4.72 -13.00
C TYR A 123 34.03 6.12 -12.43
N GLN A 124 33.73 7.08 -13.32
CA GLN A 124 33.20 8.39 -12.94
C GLN A 124 31.69 8.33 -12.94
N ALA A 125 31.09 8.59 -11.80
CA ALA A 125 29.63 8.58 -11.64
C ALA A 125 29.08 9.99 -11.48
N GLN A 126 27.98 10.28 -12.18
CA GLN A 126 27.13 11.43 -11.92
C GLN A 126 26.10 11.05 -10.87
N TYR A 127 26.38 11.31 -9.61
CA TYR A 127 25.58 10.85 -8.48
C TYR A 127 24.58 11.93 -8.02
N CYS A 128 23.32 11.60 -8.00
CA CYS A 128 22.30 12.47 -7.40
C CYS A 128 22.01 12.04 -5.96
N VAL A 129 22.42 12.85 -4.99
CA VAL A 129 22.17 12.62 -3.56
C VAL A 129 20.67 12.55 -3.25
N GLY A 130 19.84 13.25 -4.03
CA GLY A 130 18.38 13.23 -3.86
C GLY A 130 17.70 11.93 -4.25
N CYS A 131 18.18 11.26 -5.32
CA CYS A 131 17.68 9.96 -5.78
C CYS A 131 18.45 8.80 -5.17
N GLU A 132 19.63 9.04 -4.61
CA GLU A 132 20.62 8.01 -4.25
C GLU A 132 20.95 7.07 -5.43
N LEU A 133 20.92 7.60 -6.65
CA LEU A 133 21.18 6.88 -7.89
C LEU A 133 22.20 7.63 -8.73
N ASN A 134 23.03 6.83 -9.41
CA ASN A 134 23.78 7.36 -10.54
C ASN A 134 22.80 7.76 -11.63
N LYS A 135 23.10 8.87 -12.29
CA LYS A 135 22.30 9.43 -13.37
C LYS A 135 23.01 9.27 -14.69
N THR A 136 22.26 8.91 -15.71
CA THR A 136 22.69 9.02 -17.12
C THR A 136 22.47 10.45 -17.59
N ASP A 137 23.13 10.85 -18.67
CA ASP A 137 22.99 12.19 -19.24
C ASP A 137 21.52 12.51 -19.59
N SER A 138 20.74 11.50 -20.00
CA SER A 138 19.31 11.64 -20.31
C SER A 138 18.41 11.88 -19.10
N GLU A 139 18.90 11.66 -17.89
CA GLU A 139 18.20 11.89 -16.63
C GLU A 139 18.57 13.22 -15.96
N LEU A 140 19.41 14.01 -16.64
CA LEU A 140 19.82 15.35 -16.23
C LEU A 140 19.16 16.40 -17.12
N ASN A 141 18.98 17.60 -16.57
CA ASN A 141 18.61 18.77 -17.36
C ASN A 141 19.83 19.40 -18.02
N GLU A 142 19.64 20.42 -18.85
CA GLU A 142 20.70 21.16 -19.52
C GLU A 142 21.76 21.79 -18.59
N LYS A 143 21.44 21.91 -17.30
CA LYS A 143 22.36 22.42 -16.27
C LYS A 143 23.12 21.33 -15.53
N GLY A 144 22.95 20.05 -15.89
CA GLY A 144 23.54 18.92 -15.19
C GLY A 144 22.87 18.60 -13.85
N GLU A 145 21.62 19.04 -13.63
CA GLU A 145 20.85 18.78 -12.43
C GLU A 145 19.91 17.59 -12.68
N CYS A 146 19.67 16.79 -11.64
CA CYS A 146 18.75 15.69 -11.69
C CYS A 146 17.30 16.15 -11.97
N LEU A 147 16.65 15.61 -12.97
CA LEU A 147 15.27 15.95 -13.35
C LEU A 147 14.26 15.78 -12.23
N LEU A 148 14.49 14.83 -11.31
CA LEU A 148 13.63 14.58 -10.15
C LEU A 148 13.96 15.47 -8.94
N HIS A 149 15.11 16.15 -8.96
CA HIS A 149 15.58 17.04 -7.88
C HIS A 149 16.15 18.33 -8.49
N PRO A 150 15.31 19.20 -9.09
CA PRO A 150 15.74 20.46 -9.66
C PRO A 150 16.45 21.33 -8.64
N GLY A 151 17.52 22.01 -9.07
CA GLY A 151 18.36 22.86 -8.20
C GLY A 151 19.46 22.11 -7.46
N LYS A 152 19.58 20.78 -7.61
CA LYS A 152 20.69 19.98 -7.07
C LYS A 152 21.55 19.47 -8.22
N GLN A 153 22.79 19.96 -8.29
CA GLN A 153 23.77 19.40 -9.24
C GLN A 153 24.16 17.97 -8.81
N VAL A 154 24.49 17.16 -9.80
CA VAL A 154 25.06 15.84 -9.54
C VAL A 154 26.54 15.97 -9.18
N GLU A 155 27.01 15.10 -8.31
CA GLU A 155 28.42 15.02 -7.93
C GLU A 155 29.15 14.05 -8.87
N LEU A 156 30.33 14.46 -9.40
CA LEU A 156 31.23 13.58 -10.13
C LEU A 156 32.12 12.85 -9.13
N ILE A 157 31.97 11.53 -9.06
CA ILE A 157 32.72 10.72 -8.08
C ILE A 157 33.52 9.66 -8.82
N ASP A 158 34.87 9.73 -8.66
CA ASP A 158 35.76 8.65 -9.07
C ASP A 158 35.80 7.58 -8.00
N GLU A 159 35.24 6.42 -8.30
CA GLU A 159 35.15 5.32 -7.34
C GLU A 159 35.42 3.97 -8.00
N GLU A 160 36.04 3.06 -7.25
CA GLU A 160 36.00 1.64 -7.54
C GLU A 160 34.84 1.05 -6.76
N ASN A 161 33.82 0.55 -7.47
CA ASN A 161 32.64 -0.08 -6.88
C ASN A 161 32.33 -1.42 -7.53
N TYR A 162 31.50 -2.20 -6.87
CA TYR A 162 30.86 -3.37 -7.45
C TYR A 162 29.66 -2.96 -8.28
N PHE A 163 29.51 -3.64 -9.42
CA PHE A 163 28.43 -3.44 -10.38
C PHE A 163 27.62 -4.71 -10.53
N PHE A 164 26.32 -4.55 -10.69
CA PHE A 164 25.40 -5.62 -11.10
C PHE A 164 25.21 -5.59 -12.61
N LYS A 165 25.38 -6.76 -13.28
CA LYS A 165 25.23 -6.92 -14.72
C LYS A 165 23.76 -6.87 -15.13
N PHE A 166 23.11 -5.73 -14.93
CA PHE A 166 21.69 -5.56 -15.24
C PHE A 166 21.40 -5.66 -16.75
N SER A 167 22.35 -5.20 -17.59
CA SER A 167 22.27 -5.32 -19.05
C SER A 167 22.08 -6.77 -19.54
N ALA A 168 22.60 -7.77 -18.79
CA ALA A 168 22.42 -9.19 -19.13
C ALA A 168 20.97 -9.66 -19.03
N PHE A 169 20.12 -8.93 -18.34
CA PHE A 169 18.71 -9.31 -18.06
C PHE A 169 17.71 -8.64 -18.98
N GLN A 170 18.09 -7.82 -19.93
CA GLN A 170 17.18 -7.18 -20.88
C GLN A 170 16.29 -8.20 -21.59
N LYS A 171 16.89 -9.18 -22.26
CA LYS A 171 16.15 -10.23 -22.97
C LYS A 171 15.35 -11.14 -22.02
N PRO A 172 15.92 -11.66 -20.90
CA PRO A 172 15.17 -12.46 -19.93
C PRO A 172 13.94 -11.73 -19.34
N LEU A 173 14.04 -10.43 -19.04
CA LEU A 173 12.92 -9.65 -18.54
C LEU A 173 11.82 -9.46 -19.59
N LEU A 174 12.15 -9.18 -20.84
CA LEU A 174 11.17 -9.07 -21.92
C LEU A 174 10.42 -10.40 -22.13
N GLU A 175 11.15 -11.52 -22.14
CA GLU A 175 10.55 -12.87 -22.23
C GLU A 175 9.66 -13.18 -21.02
N PHE A 176 10.06 -12.72 -19.82
CA PHE A 176 9.25 -12.86 -18.61
C PHE A 176 7.96 -12.04 -18.70
N TYR A 177 8.02 -10.80 -19.20
CA TYR A 177 6.84 -9.96 -19.37
C TYR A 177 5.87 -10.47 -20.43
N GLU A 178 6.38 -11.08 -21.50
CA GLU A 178 5.53 -11.72 -22.52
C GLU A 178 4.73 -12.91 -21.95
N LYS A 179 5.37 -13.71 -21.10
CA LYS A 179 4.74 -14.87 -20.44
C LYS A 179 3.76 -14.44 -19.33
N ASN A 180 3.89 -13.24 -18.80
CA ASN A 180 3.11 -12.72 -17.67
C ASN A 180 2.43 -11.38 -18.01
N PRO A 181 1.39 -11.37 -18.87
CA PRO A 181 0.80 -10.13 -19.40
C PRO A 181 0.12 -9.24 -18.35
N ASN A 182 -0.13 -9.75 -17.14
CA ASN A 182 -0.71 -9.03 -16.01
C ASN A 182 0.31 -8.82 -14.88
N PHE A 183 1.60 -8.89 -15.18
CA PHE A 183 2.64 -8.80 -14.15
C PHE A 183 2.65 -7.45 -13.43
N VAL A 184 2.42 -6.35 -14.15
CA VAL A 184 2.34 -5.01 -13.54
C VAL A 184 0.94 -4.43 -13.73
N ILE A 185 0.35 -3.92 -12.67
CA ILE A 185 -0.94 -3.24 -12.64
C ILE A 185 -0.70 -1.79 -12.19
N PRO A 186 -1.32 -0.81 -12.89
CA PRO A 186 -2.17 -0.89 -14.07
C PRO A 186 -1.37 -1.07 -15.37
N ASP A 187 -2.08 -1.38 -16.45
CA ASP A 187 -1.51 -1.71 -17.75
C ASP A 187 -0.61 -0.59 -18.33
N PHE A 188 -0.96 0.69 -18.15
CA PHE A 188 -0.11 1.79 -18.61
C PHE A 188 1.26 1.82 -17.90
N ARG A 189 1.36 1.37 -16.64
CA ARG A 189 2.64 1.18 -15.94
C ARG A 189 3.41 -0.03 -16.47
N PHE A 190 2.69 -1.05 -16.90
CA PHE A 190 3.32 -2.18 -17.55
C PHE A 190 3.92 -1.79 -18.91
N HIS A 191 3.24 -0.98 -19.70
CA HIS A 191 3.80 -0.42 -20.94
C HIS A 191 5.03 0.45 -20.68
N GLU A 192 5.00 1.29 -19.63
CA GLU A 192 6.12 2.12 -19.23
C GLU A 192 7.38 1.29 -18.93
N ILE A 193 7.26 0.23 -18.12
CA ILE A 193 8.42 -0.60 -17.76
C ILE A 193 8.89 -1.47 -18.94
N LYS A 194 8.00 -1.99 -19.76
CA LYS A 194 8.37 -2.71 -20.99
C LYS A 194 9.20 -1.82 -21.93
N THR A 195 8.75 -0.59 -22.14
CA THR A 195 9.48 0.39 -22.95
C THR A 195 10.84 0.71 -22.36
N PHE A 196 10.92 0.90 -21.03
CA PHE A 196 12.19 1.12 -20.34
C PHE A 196 13.18 -0.02 -20.58
N VAL A 197 12.75 -1.27 -20.41
CA VAL A 197 13.60 -2.44 -20.61
C VAL A 197 13.98 -2.61 -22.08
N ALA A 198 13.04 -2.39 -23.01
CA ALA A 198 13.29 -2.52 -24.45
C ALA A 198 14.33 -1.51 -24.99
N ASN A 199 14.38 -0.32 -24.40
CA ASN A 199 15.33 0.73 -24.79
C ASN A 199 16.80 0.45 -24.40
N GLY A 200 17.03 -0.61 -23.64
CA GLY A 200 18.38 -1.03 -23.19
C GLY A 200 18.55 -0.87 -21.68
N LEU A 201 19.23 -1.83 -21.07
CA LEU A 201 19.56 -1.81 -19.66
C LEU A 201 21.06 -1.59 -19.49
N GLU A 202 21.43 -0.76 -18.54
CA GLU A 202 22.83 -0.50 -18.18
C GLU A 202 23.16 -1.08 -16.81
N ASP A 203 24.40 -1.58 -16.67
CA ASP A 203 24.91 -2.07 -15.39
C ASP A 203 25.00 -0.92 -14.40
N PHE A 204 24.64 -1.15 -13.16
CA PHE A 204 24.64 -0.11 -12.12
C PHE A 204 25.46 -0.51 -10.90
N SER A 205 26.00 0.51 -10.21
CA SER A 205 26.79 0.32 -9.00
C SER A 205 25.92 -0.15 -7.83
N ILE A 206 26.39 -1.22 -7.17
CA ILE A 206 25.69 -1.87 -6.03
C ILE A 206 26.52 -1.83 -4.74
N SER A 207 27.58 -1.06 -4.68
CA SER A 207 28.35 -0.82 -3.45
C SER A 207 28.78 0.62 -3.30
N ARG A 208 29.23 0.96 -2.09
CA ARG A 208 29.84 2.24 -1.75
C ARG A 208 31.09 1.98 -0.92
N LEU A 209 32.10 2.83 -1.07
CA LEU A 209 33.29 2.78 -0.24
C LEU A 209 32.96 3.11 1.22
N LYS A 210 33.33 2.24 2.14
CA LYS A 210 33.07 2.38 3.57
C LYS A 210 33.72 3.65 4.18
N VAL A 211 34.81 4.12 3.60
CA VAL A 211 35.45 5.37 4.01
C VAL A 211 34.59 6.61 3.74
N LYS A 212 33.69 6.55 2.75
CA LYS A 212 32.75 7.62 2.42
C LYS A 212 31.43 7.46 3.18
N MET A 213 30.95 6.24 3.32
CA MET A 213 29.71 5.90 4.02
C MET A 213 29.89 4.57 4.75
N SER A 214 29.99 4.63 6.07
CA SER A 214 30.19 3.42 6.90
C SER A 214 28.88 2.70 7.25
N TRP A 215 27.72 3.26 6.93
CA TRP A 215 26.40 2.77 7.30
C TRP A 215 25.73 2.00 6.15
N GLY A 216 25.70 0.70 6.24
CA GLY A 216 25.13 -0.22 5.24
C GLY A 216 25.54 -1.66 5.52
N VAL A 217 24.93 -2.61 4.81
CA VAL A 217 25.29 -4.02 4.90
C VAL A 217 26.71 -4.22 4.37
N PRO A 218 27.64 -4.81 5.15
CA PRO A 218 28.99 -5.09 4.68
C PRO A 218 28.99 -6.02 3.47
N VAL A 219 29.81 -5.69 2.46
CA VAL A 219 30.02 -6.56 1.30
C VAL A 219 30.77 -7.82 1.74
N PRO A 220 30.31 -9.04 1.42
CA PRO A 220 31.04 -10.26 1.73
C PRO A 220 32.44 -10.28 1.12
N ASP A 221 33.43 -10.66 1.90
CA ASP A 221 34.85 -10.77 1.53
C ASP A 221 35.51 -9.44 1.10
N ASP A 222 34.90 -8.28 1.42
CA ASP A 222 35.52 -6.96 1.15
C ASP A 222 35.13 -5.95 2.25
N GLU A 223 35.99 -5.77 3.22
CA GLU A 223 35.81 -4.86 4.34
C GLU A 223 35.77 -3.37 3.96
N ASN A 224 36.17 -3.02 2.75
CA ASN A 224 36.27 -1.64 2.26
C ASN A 224 34.95 -1.14 1.66
N HIS A 225 33.95 -2.03 1.49
CA HIS A 225 32.70 -1.69 0.86
C HIS A 225 31.49 -2.06 1.72
N VAL A 226 30.44 -1.26 1.56
CA VAL A 226 29.06 -1.59 2.00
C VAL A 226 28.15 -1.71 0.78
N MET A 227 27.09 -2.48 0.91
CA MET A 227 26.10 -2.63 -0.16
C MET A 227 25.37 -1.32 -0.43
N TYR A 228 25.03 -1.10 -1.68
CA TYR A 228 24.12 -0.04 -2.09
C TYR A 228 22.70 -0.36 -1.61
N VAL A 229 22.04 0.64 -1.07
CA VAL A 229 20.76 0.51 -0.36
C VAL A 229 19.68 -0.27 -1.13
N TRP A 230 19.52 -0.09 -2.42
CA TRP A 230 18.51 -0.83 -3.20
C TRP A 230 18.87 -2.31 -3.38
N PHE A 231 20.16 -2.66 -3.45
CA PHE A 231 20.58 -4.07 -3.54
C PHE A 231 20.32 -4.82 -2.22
N ASP A 232 20.43 -4.14 -1.12
CA ASP A 232 20.14 -4.61 0.23
C ASP A 232 18.63 -4.59 0.48
N ALA A 233 17.98 -3.42 0.38
CA ALA A 233 16.58 -3.25 0.78
C ALA A 233 15.60 -4.17 0.05
N LEU A 234 15.79 -4.44 -1.26
CA LEU A 234 14.88 -5.30 -2.02
C LEU A 234 14.87 -6.76 -1.53
N VAL A 235 15.92 -7.22 -0.86
CA VAL A 235 15.97 -8.56 -0.27
C VAL A 235 14.98 -8.75 0.89
N ASN A 236 14.44 -7.65 1.45
CA ASN A 236 13.44 -7.72 2.51
C ASN A 236 12.24 -8.61 2.15
N TYR A 237 11.86 -8.62 0.88
CA TYR A 237 10.70 -9.37 0.41
C TYR A 237 10.81 -10.87 0.61
N ILE A 238 12.01 -11.40 0.68
CA ILE A 238 12.28 -12.82 0.93
C ILE A 238 12.92 -13.07 2.32
N SER A 239 13.71 -12.13 2.83
CA SER A 239 14.30 -12.30 4.17
C SER A 239 13.25 -12.38 5.27
N THR A 240 12.18 -11.57 5.18
CA THR A 240 11.04 -11.62 6.12
C THR A 240 10.36 -13.00 6.17
N LEU A 241 10.49 -13.79 5.09
CA LEU A 241 9.98 -15.15 4.99
C LEU A 241 10.97 -16.23 5.49
N GLY A 242 12.06 -15.81 6.13
CA GLY A 242 13.07 -16.70 6.71
C GLY A 242 14.18 -17.13 5.75
N TRP A 243 14.14 -16.73 4.48
CA TRP A 243 15.23 -17.02 3.54
C TRP A 243 16.55 -16.34 3.99
N PRO A 244 17.71 -17.00 3.88
CA PRO A 244 17.96 -18.33 3.32
C PRO A 244 17.95 -19.48 4.35
N GLU A 245 17.86 -19.20 5.65
CA GLU A 245 18.12 -20.16 6.71
C GLU A 245 16.90 -21.01 7.08
N ASN A 246 15.73 -20.38 7.19
CA ASN A 246 14.44 -21.02 7.48
C ASN A 246 13.47 -20.80 6.32
N THR A 247 13.52 -21.66 5.33
CA THR A 247 12.83 -21.49 4.04
C THR A 247 11.38 -21.95 4.03
N GLU A 248 10.80 -22.40 5.14
CA GLU A 248 9.42 -22.93 5.15
C GLU A 248 8.40 -21.87 4.68
N HIS A 249 8.47 -20.65 5.21
CA HIS A 249 7.60 -19.56 4.75
C HIS A 249 7.97 -19.07 3.35
N PHE A 250 9.27 -19.03 3.01
CA PHE A 250 9.71 -18.68 1.66
C PHE A 250 9.14 -19.66 0.62
N GLU A 251 9.24 -20.97 0.84
CA GLU A 251 8.67 -21.96 -0.05
C GLU A 251 7.15 -21.82 -0.17
N LYS A 252 6.46 -21.62 0.95
CA LYS A 252 5.02 -21.55 1.00
C LYS A 252 4.44 -20.27 0.39
N PHE A 253 5.01 -19.11 0.71
CA PHE A 253 4.44 -17.80 0.38
C PHE A 253 5.06 -17.16 -0.86
N TRP A 254 6.34 -17.50 -1.16
CA TRP A 254 7.04 -16.97 -2.31
C TRP A 254 7.16 -17.95 -3.45
N ALA A 255 7.86 -19.07 -3.25
CA ALA A 255 8.19 -19.99 -4.35
C ALA A 255 6.97 -20.74 -4.91
N GLN A 256 6.05 -21.18 -4.05
CA GLN A 256 4.80 -21.86 -4.41
C GLN A 256 3.56 -20.96 -4.26
N GLY A 257 3.74 -19.77 -3.72
CA GLY A 257 2.69 -18.79 -3.47
C GLY A 257 2.45 -17.84 -4.64
N THR A 258 1.72 -16.77 -4.35
CA THR A 258 1.45 -15.67 -5.29
C THR A 258 1.92 -14.35 -4.68
N PRO A 259 3.25 -14.10 -4.63
CA PRO A 259 3.79 -12.89 -4.02
C PRO A 259 3.42 -11.64 -4.81
N ILE A 260 2.73 -10.72 -4.14
CA ILE A 260 2.30 -9.44 -4.69
C ILE A 260 3.03 -8.31 -3.96
N GLN A 261 3.60 -7.39 -4.74
CA GLN A 261 4.26 -6.20 -4.22
C GLN A 261 3.42 -4.96 -4.54
N TYR A 262 3.06 -4.21 -3.51
CA TYR A 262 2.33 -2.95 -3.62
C TYR A 262 3.34 -1.80 -3.50
N ALA A 263 3.37 -0.87 -4.46
CA ALA A 263 4.42 0.14 -4.52
C ALA A 263 3.94 1.47 -5.11
N GLY A 264 4.56 2.56 -4.70
CA GLY A 264 4.42 3.86 -5.36
C GLY A 264 5.09 3.87 -6.74
N LYS A 265 4.62 4.77 -7.62
CA LYS A 265 5.08 4.85 -9.02
C LYS A 265 6.59 5.15 -9.19
N ASP A 266 7.22 5.77 -8.20
CA ASP A 266 8.68 6.02 -8.18
C ASP A 266 9.49 4.72 -8.01
N ASN A 267 8.87 3.67 -7.51
CA ASN A 267 9.48 2.36 -7.34
C ASN A 267 9.23 1.40 -8.51
N LEU A 268 8.59 1.85 -9.60
CA LEU A 268 8.27 1.00 -10.74
C LEU A 268 9.50 0.25 -11.29
N ARG A 269 10.61 0.95 -11.53
CA ARG A 269 11.84 0.34 -12.08
C ARG A 269 12.46 -0.64 -11.10
N GLN A 270 12.52 -0.27 -9.82
CA GLN A 270 13.11 -1.10 -8.77
C GLN A 270 12.33 -2.40 -8.59
N GLN A 271 11.01 -2.34 -8.53
CA GLN A 271 10.16 -3.50 -8.28
C GLN A 271 10.02 -4.39 -9.52
N SER A 272 9.77 -3.76 -10.68
CA SER A 272 9.35 -4.51 -11.86
C SER A 272 10.51 -4.96 -12.75
N ALA A 273 11.69 -4.31 -12.67
CA ALA A 273 12.85 -4.67 -13.46
C ALA A 273 14.07 -5.06 -12.61
N MET A 274 14.54 -4.16 -11.73
CA MET A 274 15.77 -4.42 -10.95
C MET A 274 15.61 -5.65 -10.05
N TRP A 275 14.58 -5.70 -9.22
CA TRP A 275 14.32 -6.83 -8.32
C TRP A 275 14.12 -8.14 -9.10
N GLN A 276 13.39 -8.10 -10.21
CA GLN A 276 13.18 -9.29 -11.02
C GLN A 276 14.48 -9.82 -11.63
N ALA A 277 15.35 -8.92 -12.13
CA ALA A 277 16.68 -9.28 -12.61
C ALA A 277 17.59 -9.83 -11.49
N MET A 278 17.51 -9.24 -10.30
CA MET A 278 18.26 -9.70 -9.14
C MET A 278 17.82 -11.11 -8.71
N LEU A 279 16.53 -11.40 -8.70
CA LEU A 279 16.01 -12.75 -8.43
C LEU A 279 16.49 -13.75 -9.48
N MET A 280 16.44 -13.42 -10.78
CA MET A 280 16.97 -14.27 -11.85
C MET A 280 18.47 -14.52 -11.68
N ALA A 281 19.24 -13.49 -11.28
CA ALA A 281 20.66 -13.62 -11.01
C ALA A 281 20.98 -14.56 -9.85
N ALA A 282 20.15 -14.53 -8.79
CA ALA A 282 20.27 -15.40 -7.63
C ALA A 282 19.67 -16.80 -7.82
N ASP A 283 19.06 -17.09 -8.99
CA ASP A 283 18.33 -18.33 -9.29
C ASP A 283 17.15 -18.55 -8.34
N LEU A 284 16.39 -17.50 -8.12
CA LEU A 284 15.20 -17.50 -7.29
C LEU A 284 13.94 -17.16 -8.11
N PRO A 285 12.76 -17.66 -7.70
CA PRO A 285 11.51 -17.36 -8.39
C PRO A 285 11.20 -15.85 -8.38
N ASN A 286 10.71 -15.35 -9.52
CA ASN A 286 10.24 -13.96 -9.64
C ASN A 286 8.96 -13.70 -8.82
N SER A 287 8.66 -12.43 -8.56
CA SER A 287 7.38 -12.01 -8.00
C SER A 287 6.23 -12.42 -8.94
N HIS A 288 5.05 -12.66 -8.36
CA HIS A 288 3.86 -12.97 -9.16
C HIS A 288 3.27 -11.72 -9.81
N GLN A 289 3.19 -10.60 -9.07
CA GLN A 289 2.56 -9.37 -9.56
C GLN A 289 3.07 -8.14 -8.80
N ILE A 290 3.12 -7.00 -9.52
CA ILE A 290 3.47 -5.69 -8.97
C ILE A 290 2.28 -4.75 -9.17
N VAL A 291 1.80 -4.14 -8.09
CA VAL A 291 0.70 -3.16 -8.12
C VAL A 291 1.27 -1.77 -7.86
N ILE A 292 1.09 -0.87 -8.82
CA ILE A 292 1.66 0.48 -8.77
C ILE A 292 0.55 1.52 -8.55
N ASN A 293 0.65 2.26 -7.46
CA ASN A 293 -0.23 3.39 -7.16
C ASN A 293 0.39 4.74 -7.52
N GLY A 294 -0.48 5.74 -7.74
CA GLY A 294 -0.10 7.14 -7.87
C GLY A 294 0.30 7.77 -6.55
N PHE A 295 0.65 9.05 -6.60
CA PHE A 295 1.02 9.83 -5.41
C PHE A 295 -0.12 10.72 -4.92
N PHE A 296 -0.01 11.14 -3.67
CA PHE A 296 -0.70 12.32 -3.22
C PHE A 296 0.01 13.58 -3.70
N THR A 297 -0.80 14.50 -4.24
CA THR A 297 -0.37 15.86 -4.56
C THR A 297 -1.05 16.83 -3.60
N GLY A 298 -0.43 17.96 -3.35
CA GLY A 298 -1.07 19.12 -2.71
C GLY A 298 -1.93 19.90 -3.72
N ASP A 299 -2.36 21.07 -3.31
CA ASP A 299 -3.10 21.99 -4.16
C ASP A 299 -2.34 22.30 -5.46
N GLY A 300 -3.08 22.41 -6.57
CA GLY A 300 -2.50 22.68 -7.88
C GLY A 300 -1.67 21.54 -8.48
N GLY A 301 -1.76 20.31 -7.95
CA GLY A 301 -1.02 19.15 -8.45
C GLY A 301 0.45 19.11 -8.02
N ILE A 302 0.86 19.96 -7.07
CA ILE A 302 2.25 20.00 -6.58
C ILE A 302 2.52 18.77 -5.72
N LYS A 303 3.61 18.04 -6.00
CA LYS A 303 4.02 16.89 -5.19
C LYS A 303 4.17 17.29 -3.71
N MET A 304 3.58 16.50 -2.81
CA MET A 304 3.81 16.67 -1.38
C MET A 304 5.29 16.45 -1.07
N SER A 305 5.91 17.41 -0.41
CA SER A 305 7.29 17.30 0.06
C SER A 305 7.52 18.10 1.33
N LYS A 306 8.46 17.65 2.15
CA LYS A 306 8.83 18.33 3.41
C LYS A 306 9.42 19.70 3.17
N SER A 307 10.17 19.87 2.08
CA SER A 307 10.76 21.15 1.70
C SER A 307 9.73 22.24 1.37
N ILE A 308 8.52 21.82 0.95
CA ILE A 308 7.39 22.73 0.64
C ILE A 308 6.48 22.90 1.86
N GLY A 309 6.61 22.03 2.89
CA GLY A 309 5.80 22.12 4.12
C GLY A 309 4.33 21.69 3.94
N ASN A 310 4.00 20.98 2.86
CA ASN A 310 2.65 20.52 2.53
C ASN A 310 2.41 19.02 2.85
N VAL A 311 3.27 18.43 3.67
CA VAL A 311 3.14 17.03 4.09
C VAL A 311 2.13 16.91 5.22
N VAL A 312 1.19 15.97 5.07
CA VAL A 312 0.17 15.68 6.09
C VAL A 312 0.59 14.45 6.89
N ASN A 313 0.59 14.58 8.21
CA ASN A 313 0.90 13.50 9.14
C ASN A 313 -0.37 12.64 9.36
N PRO A 314 -0.34 11.32 9.11
CA PRO A 314 -1.50 10.45 9.31
C PRO A 314 -1.96 10.37 10.76
N TYR A 315 -1.08 10.53 11.74
CA TYR A 315 -1.46 10.55 13.15
C TYR A 315 -2.38 11.71 13.50
N ASP A 316 -2.12 12.91 12.95
CA ASP A 316 -2.94 14.09 13.20
C ASP A 316 -4.34 13.90 12.59
N VAL A 317 -4.42 13.36 11.38
CA VAL A 317 -5.70 13.06 10.73
C VAL A 317 -6.50 12.02 11.51
N VAL A 318 -5.85 10.96 11.99
CA VAL A 318 -6.51 9.92 12.80
C VAL A 318 -6.96 10.47 14.15
N ALA A 319 -6.17 11.29 14.80
CA ALA A 319 -6.52 11.92 16.09
C ALA A 319 -7.77 12.80 15.97
N GLU A 320 -7.92 13.52 14.85
CA GLU A 320 -9.03 14.43 14.65
C GLU A 320 -10.29 13.74 14.10
N TYR A 321 -10.15 12.85 13.12
CA TYR A 321 -11.28 12.28 12.36
C TYR A 321 -11.52 10.79 12.61
N GLY A 322 -10.57 10.09 13.20
CA GLY A 322 -10.59 8.65 13.42
C GLY A 322 -10.00 7.84 12.26
N THR A 323 -9.64 6.60 12.57
CA THR A 323 -8.95 5.66 11.65
C THR A 323 -9.77 5.39 10.40
N ASP A 324 -11.04 5.04 10.54
CA ASP A 324 -11.90 4.67 9.40
C ASP A 324 -12.18 5.88 8.48
N ALA A 325 -12.10 7.10 8.97
CA ALA A 325 -12.21 8.31 8.15
C ALA A 325 -11.00 8.45 7.20
N LEU A 326 -9.78 8.23 7.69
CA LEU A 326 -8.60 8.24 6.83
C LEU A 326 -8.62 7.08 5.84
N ARG A 327 -9.00 5.87 6.27
CA ARG A 327 -9.18 4.71 5.39
C ARG A 327 -10.19 4.99 4.29
N TYR A 328 -11.36 5.55 4.64
CA TYR A 328 -12.39 5.95 3.69
C TYR A 328 -11.83 6.88 2.61
N PHE A 329 -11.17 7.96 3.01
CA PHE A 329 -10.65 8.95 2.06
C PHE A 329 -9.63 8.33 1.09
N VAL A 330 -8.67 7.58 1.62
CA VAL A 330 -7.62 6.90 0.85
C VAL A 330 -8.17 5.88 -0.14
N LEU A 331 -9.27 5.21 0.22
CA LEU A 331 -9.82 4.10 -0.56
C LEU A 331 -10.88 4.55 -1.57
N ARG A 332 -11.57 5.68 -1.32
CA ARG A 332 -12.68 6.13 -2.17
C ARG A 332 -12.43 7.46 -2.86
N GLU A 333 -11.88 8.45 -2.16
CA GLU A 333 -11.76 9.83 -2.70
C GLU A 333 -10.51 10.00 -3.58
N VAL A 334 -9.66 8.98 -3.63
CA VAL A 334 -8.37 8.95 -4.31
C VAL A 334 -8.37 7.88 -5.39
N SER A 335 -7.80 8.18 -6.56
CA SER A 335 -7.61 7.18 -7.61
C SER A 335 -6.75 6.02 -7.11
N SER A 336 -7.07 4.79 -7.51
CA SER A 336 -6.26 3.63 -7.16
C SER A 336 -4.88 3.64 -7.81
N PHE A 337 -4.72 4.30 -8.97
CA PHE A 337 -3.53 4.18 -9.81
C PHE A 337 -2.90 5.50 -10.23
N GLU A 338 -3.67 6.58 -10.25
CA GLU A 338 -3.23 7.90 -10.69
C GLU A 338 -3.00 8.84 -9.51
N ASP A 339 -2.26 9.92 -9.76
CA ASP A 339 -2.04 10.96 -8.77
C ASP A 339 -3.36 11.62 -8.37
N SER A 340 -3.48 11.95 -7.10
CA SER A 340 -4.71 12.55 -6.57
C SER A 340 -4.40 13.62 -5.54
N PRO A 341 -5.16 14.73 -5.52
CA PRO A 341 -4.96 15.77 -4.53
C PRO A 341 -5.46 15.33 -3.14
N PHE A 342 -4.66 15.62 -2.13
CA PHE A 342 -5.01 15.50 -0.73
C PHE A 342 -4.90 16.89 -0.07
N THR A 343 -6.05 17.43 0.36
CA THR A 343 -6.11 18.63 1.20
C THR A 343 -7.03 18.37 2.38
N MET A 344 -6.78 19.03 3.51
CA MET A 344 -7.64 18.87 4.70
C MET A 344 -9.05 19.41 4.46
N GLU A 345 -9.21 20.42 3.61
CA GLU A 345 -10.51 20.93 3.19
C GLU A 345 -11.32 19.85 2.45
N ARG A 346 -10.74 19.26 1.40
CA ARG A 346 -11.36 18.17 0.65
C ARG A 346 -11.65 16.96 1.53
N PHE A 347 -10.73 16.65 2.47
CA PHE A 347 -10.92 15.58 3.44
C PHE A 347 -12.15 15.83 4.32
N LYS A 348 -12.27 17.02 4.90
CA LYS A 348 -13.40 17.42 5.74
C LYS A 348 -14.72 17.43 4.99
N GLU A 349 -14.75 17.93 3.74
CA GLU A 349 -15.93 17.90 2.88
C GLU A 349 -16.40 16.46 2.64
N ALA A 350 -15.49 15.58 2.21
CA ALA A 350 -15.77 14.18 1.95
C ALA A 350 -16.24 13.43 3.21
N TYR A 351 -15.60 13.68 4.35
CA TYR A 351 -15.99 13.16 5.65
C TYR A 351 -17.43 13.55 6.01
N ASN A 352 -17.76 14.85 5.96
CA ASN A 352 -19.07 15.33 6.32
C ASN A 352 -20.16 14.82 5.37
N ALA A 353 -19.90 14.83 4.06
CA ALA A 353 -20.87 14.41 3.07
C ALA A 353 -21.16 12.90 3.12
N ASN A 354 -20.12 12.09 3.20
CA ASN A 354 -20.24 10.64 2.95
C ASN A 354 -20.22 9.78 4.24
N LEU A 355 -19.51 10.21 5.27
CA LEU A 355 -19.47 9.49 6.54
C LEU A 355 -20.52 10.01 7.50
N ALA A 356 -20.49 11.28 7.89
CA ALA A 356 -21.42 11.83 8.87
C ALA A 356 -22.87 11.88 8.33
N ASN A 357 -23.08 12.51 7.18
CA ASN A 357 -24.41 12.63 6.56
C ASN A 357 -24.80 11.41 5.70
N GLY A 358 -23.82 10.57 5.30
CA GLY A 358 -24.03 9.34 4.55
C GLY A 358 -24.30 8.14 5.46
N ILE A 359 -23.33 7.20 5.51
CA ILE A 359 -23.48 5.92 6.21
C ILE A 359 -23.82 6.08 7.70
N GLY A 360 -23.28 7.09 8.39
CA GLY A 360 -23.56 7.35 9.81
C GLY A 360 -25.03 7.73 10.05
N ASN A 361 -25.55 8.66 9.24
CA ASN A 361 -26.96 9.07 9.32
C ASN A 361 -27.90 7.93 8.89
N LEU A 362 -27.59 7.23 7.79
CA LEU A 362 -28.36 6.08 7.32
C LEU A 362 -28.50 5.01 8.40
N THR A 363 -27.36 4.59 9.00
CA THR A 363 -27.34 3.62 10.10
C THR A 363 -28.23 4.07 11.27
N SER A 364 -28.09 5.33 11.69
CA SER A 364 -28.88 5.87 12.81
C SER A 364 -30.38 5.89 12.50
N ARG A 365 -30.78 6.25 11.29
CA ARG A 365 -32.19 6.29 10.86
C ARG A 365 -32.82 4.89 10.81
N ILE A 366 -32.16 3.92 10.18
CA ILE A 366 -32.63 2.55 10.04
C ILE A 366 -32.77 1.91 11.44
N MET A 367 -31.68 1.98 12.24
CA MET A 367 -31.69 1.36 13.57
C MET A 367 -32.70 1.99 14.54
N LYS A 368 -32.91 3.31 14.48
CA LYS A 368 -33.97 3.97 15.28
C LYS A 368 -35.38 3.49 14.89
N MET A 369 -35.67 3.32 13.61
CA MET A 369 -36.95 2.79 13.16
C MET A 369 -37.13 1.34 13.60
N ALA A 370 -36.13 0.49 13.36
CA ALA A 370 -36.16 -0.92 13.74
C ALA A 370 -36.42 -1.09 15.25
N THR A 371 -35.61 -0.42 16.07
CA THR A 371 -35.72 -0.48 17.53
C THR A 371 -37.03 0.07 18.04
N SER A 372 -37.48 1.24 17.54
CA SER A 372 -38.72 1.91 18.01
C SER A 372 -39.99 1.13 17.65
N TYR A 373 -39.95 0.38 16.57
CA TYR A 373 -41.14 -0.36 16.10
C TYR A 373 -41.07 -1.86 16.44
N GLY A 374 -39.98 -2.33 17.05
CA GLY A 374 -39.76 -3.71 17.47
C GLY A 374 -39.58 -4.69 16.30
N PHE A 375 -38.92 -4.22 15.23
CA PHE A 375 -38.59 -5.06 14.08
C PHE A 375 -37.11 -5.48 14.17
N GLU A 376 -36.82 -6.74 13.84
CA GLU A 376 -35.49 -7.34 13.95
C GLU A 376 -34.99 -7.76 12.57
N TYR A 377 -33.68 -7.90 12.46
CA TYR A 377 -32.99 -8.40 11.27
C TYR A 377 -33.41 -9.86 10.99
N ASN A 378 -33.77 -10.13 9.75
CA ASN A 378 -34.12 -11.47 9.28
C ASN A 378 -33.26 -11.83 8.06
N GLU A 379 -32.42 -12.84 8.22
CA GLU A 379 -31.51 -13.28 7.14
C GLU A 379 -32.25 -13.80 5.89
N LEU A 380 -33.50 -14.24 6.01
CA LEU A 380 -34.25 -14.82 4.91
C LEU A 380 -34.75 -13.76 3.90
N ILE A 381 -34.82 -12.49 4.30
CA ILE A 381 -35.44 -11.42 3.48
C ILE A 381 -34.59 -11.03 2.29
N LYS A 382 -33.24 -11.12 2.37
CA LYS A 382 -32.32 -10.76 1.29
C LYS A 382 -32.55 -11.51 -0.05
N PHE A 383 -33.39 -12.53 -0.07
CA PHE A 383 -33.64 -13.36 -1.24
C PHE A 383 -35.02 -13.12 -1.89
N VAL A 384 -35.83 -12.23 -1.37
CA VAL A 384 -37.28 -12.20 -1.71
C VAL A 384 -37.63 -11.08 -2.69
N ASP A 385 -36.91 -9.94 -2.71
CA ASP A 385 -37.26 -8.83 -3.60
C ASP A 385 -36.45 -8.88 -4.91
N PRO A 386 -37.10 -9.08 -6.11
CA PRO A 386 -36.38 -9.17 -7.39
C PRO A 386 -35.71 -7.88 -7.84
N ILE A 387 -36.23 -6.69 -7.47
CA ILE A 387 -35.68 -5.40 -7.85
C ILE A 387 -34.36 -5.18 -7.05
N PHE A 388 -34.43 -5.43 -5.75
CA PHE A 388 -33.30 -5.43 -4.85
C PHE A 388 -32.19 -6.36 -5.36
N LYS A 389 -32.54 -7.60 -5.72
CA LYS A 389 -31.60 -8.62 -6.18
C LYS A 389 -30.84 -8.21 -7.45
N ASN A 390 -31.54 -7.69 -8.46
CA ASN A 390 -30.91 -7.37 -9.74
C ASN A 390 -29.94 -6.19 -9.67
N GLU A 391 -30.25 -5.13 -8.94
CA GLU A 391 -29.35 -3.98 -8.75
C GLU A 391 -28.15 -4.36 -7.87
N HIS A 392 -28.39 -5.07 -6.77
CA HIS A 392 -27.32 -5.51 -5.89
C HIS A 392 -26.38 -6.53 -6.54
N ASP A 393 -26.88 -7.45 -7.36
CA ASP A 393 -26.01 -8.39 -8.11
C ASP A 393 -25.02 -7.65 -9.00
N SER A 394 -25.42 -6.53 -9.63
CA SER A 394 -24.52 -5.69 -10.42
C SER A 394 -23.45 -4.97 -9.57
N PHE A 395 -23.85 -4.43 -8.40
CA PHE A 395 -22.94 -3.78 -7.46
C PHE A 395 -21.92 -4.79 -6.88
N TYR A 396 -22.37 -5.97 -6.50
CA TYR A 396 -21.49 -7.04 -6.01
C TYR A 396 -20.52 -7.55 -7.05
N LYS A 397 -20.96 -7.65 -8.31
CA LYS A 397 -20.08 -8.03 -9.41
C LYS A 397 -18.95 -6.99 -9.59
N ALA A 398 -19.31 -5.71 -9.68
CA ALA A 398 -18.35 -4.63 -9.84
C ALA A 398 -17.44 -4.45 -8.58
N TYR A 399 -18.00 -4.66 -7.38
CA TYR A 399 -17.21 -4.69 -6.13
C TYR A 399 -16.11 -5.75 -6.18
N ARG A 400 -16.46 -7.00 -6.55
CA ARG A 400 -15.48 -8.08 -6.67
C ARG A 400 -14.45 -7.81 -7.76
N GLU A 401 -14.89 -7.30 -8.92
CA GLU A 401 -13.99 -6.89 -10.00
C GLU A 401 -13.01 -5.81 -9.55
N GLY A 402 -13.48 -4.81 -8.77
CA GLY A 402 -12.63 -3.79 -8.18
C GLY A 402 -11.53 -4.37 -7.32
N ILE A 403 -11.84 -5.35 -6.47
CA ILE A 403 -10.86 -6.03 -5.62
C ILE A 403 -9.87 -6.87 -6.45
N GLU A 404 -10.38 -7.67 -7.38
CA GLU A 404 -9.55 -8.55 -8.23
C GLU A 404 -8.55 -7.78 -9.10
N LYS A 405 -8.94 -6.56 -9.53
CA LYS A 405 -8.11 -5.66 -10.34
C LYS A 405 -7.36 -4.62 -9.50
N PHE A 406 -7.35 -4.72 -8.19
CA PHE A 406 -6.75 -3.74 -7.26
C PHE A 406 -7.31 -2.32 -7.41
N ASN A 407 -8.46 -2.16 -8.06
CA ASN A 407 -9.18 -0.90 -8.15
C ASN A 407 -10.09 -0.72 -6.92
N LEU A 408 -9.47 -0.43 -5.78
CA LEU A 408 -10.17 -0.31 -4.49
C LEU A 408 -11.17 0.84 -4.48
N LYS A 409 -10.93 1.89 -5.28
CA LYS A 409 -11.89 2.97 -5.47
C LYS A 409 -13.21 2.45 -6.08
N LEU A 410 -13.12 1.64 -7.13
CA LEU A 410 -14.32 1.02 -7.73
C LEU A 410 -15.10 0.18 -6.71
N ALA A 411 -14.38 -0.62 -5.92
CA ALA A 411 -15.03 -1.41 -4.87
C ALA A 411 -15.75 -0.53 -3.85
N MET A 412 -15.12 0.55 -3.38
CA MET A 412 -15.72 1.51 -2.45
C MET A 412 -16.90 2.27 -3.08
N ASP A 413 -16.82 2.66 -4.35
CA ASP A 413 -17.92 3.31 -5.04
C ASP A 413 -19.16 2.40 -5.11
N MET A 414 -18.98 1.08 -5.24
CA MET A 414 -20.09 0.12 -5.22
C MET A 414 -20.70 -0.01 -3.82
N ILE A 415 -19.91 0.04 -2.76
CA ILE A 415 -20.45 0.09 -1.39
C ILE A 415 -21.29 1.36 -1.21
N TRP A 416 -20.81 2.52 -1.69
CA TRP A 416 -21.57 3.77 -1.61
C TRP A 416 -22.79 3.80 -2.54
N ALA A 417 -22.78 3.03 -3.63
CA ALA A 417 -23.99 2.82 -4.43
C ALA A 417 -25.09 2.12 -3.61
N CYS A 418 -24.73 1.10 -2.80
CA CYS A 418 -25.67 0.47 -1.86
C CYS A 418 -26.15 1.46 -0.78
N VAL A 419 -25.26 2.26 -0.20
CA VAL A 419 -25.64 3.30 0.79
C VAL A 419 -26.64 4.29 0.20
N ASN A 420 -26.39 4.78 -1.02
CA ASN A 420 -27.27 5.72 -1.70
C ASN A 420 -28.62 5.09 -2.09
N TRP A 421 -28.59 3.82 -2.49
CA TRP A 421 -29.81 3.07 -2.78
C TRP A 421 -30.70 2.95 -1.53
N ALA A 422 -30.14 2.53 -0.40
CA ALA A 422 -30.88 2.43 0.85
C ALA A 422 -31.44 3.76 1.33
N ASP A 423 -30.67 4.86 1.22
CA ASP A 423 -31.18 6.19 1.59
C ASP A 423 -32.35 6.64 0.69
N LYS A 424 -32.27 6.41 -0.63
CA LYS A 424 -33.36 6.67 -1.58
C LYS A 424 -34.61 5.79 -1.23
N TYR A 425 -34.41 4.51 -0.91
CA TYR A 425 -35.48 3.60 -0.56
C TYR A 425 -36.19 4.05 0.71
N VAL A 426 -35.49 4.53 1.74
CA VAL A 426 -36.08 5.17 2.92
C VAL A 426 -36.93 6.39 2.54
N GLN A 427 -36.48 7.20 1.58
CA GLN A 427 -37.22 8.41 1.16
C GLN A 427 -38.46 8.08 0.31
N GLN A 428 -38.38 7.07 -0.54
CA GLN A 428 -39.48 6.66 -1.43
C GLN A 428 -40.59 5.93 -0.68
N GLU A 429 -40.25 4.97 0.19
CA GLU A 429 -41.22 4.15 0.91
C GLU A 429 -41.73 4.81 2.19
N GLU A 430 -41.02 5.82 2.71
CA GLU A 430 -41.39 6.58 3.91
C GLU A 430 -41.85 5.68 5.10
N PRO A 431 -41.08 4.67 5.53
CA PRO A 431 -41.51 3.69 6.55
C PRO A 431 -41.95 4.34 7.87
N PHE A 432 -41.43 5.52 8.18
CA PHE A 432 -41.85 6.33 9.34
C PHE A 432 -43.27 6.90 9.21
N LYS A 433 -43.86 6.97 8.01
CA LYS A 433 -45.28 7.27 7.77
C LYS A 433 -46.09 6.00 7.66
N LEU A 434 -45.59 5.00 6.92
CA LEU A 434 -46.24 3.71 6.72
C LEU A 434 -46.62 3.02 8.04
N ILE A 435 -45.78 3.12 9.08
CA ILE A 435 -46.05 2.49 10.38
C ILE A 435 -47.39 2.89 10.99
N LYS A 436 -47.95 4.05 10.61
CA LYS A 436 -49.23 4.56 11.08
C LYS A 436 -50.42 4.08 10.27
N THR A 437 -50.22 3.67 9.03
CA THR A 437 -51.28 3.35 8.06
C THR A 437 -51.24 1.89 7.60
N ASP A 438 -50.06 1.32 7.45
CA ASP A 438 -49.83 -0.07 7.04
C ASP A 438 -48.60 -0.63 7.76
N LYS A 439 -48.81 -1.24 8.91
CA LYS A 439 -47.73 -1.75 9.76
C LYS A 439 -46.98 -2.92 9.12
N GLU A 440 -47.64 -3.77 8.34
CA GLU A 440 -47.04 -4.93 7.70
C GLU A 440 -46.11 -4.47 6.56
N LYS A 441 -46.56 -3.50 5.75
CA LYS A 441 -45.70 -2.89 4.72
C LYS A 441 -44.53 -2.15 5.35
N ALA A 442 -44.75 -1.40 6.44
CA ALA A 442 -43.65 -0.73 7.16
C ALA A 442 -42.63 -1.72 7.68
N ARG A 443 -43.06 -2.85 8.23
CA ARG A 443 -42.22 -3.95 8.67
C ARG A 443 -41.36 -4.47 7.54
N TYR A 444 -41.99 -4.84 6.43
CA TYR A 444 -41.29 -5.38 5.26
C TYR A 444 -40.20 -4.42 4.74
N VAL A 445 -40.48 -3.12 4.62
CA VAL A 445 -39.52 -2.10 4.19
C VAL A 445 -38.36 -2.00 5.17
N ILE A 446 -38.62 -2.00 6.48
CA ILE A 446 -37.53 -1.88 7.48
C ILE A 446 -36.65 -3.15 7.52
N GLU A 447 -37.22 -4.32 7.36
CA GLU A 447 -36.48 -5.58 7.29
C GLU A 447 -35.58 -5.64 6.05
N ILE A 448 -36.01 -5.12 4.88
CA ILE A 448 -35.16 -4.94 3.69
C ILE A 448 -34.01 -4.00 4.00
N LEU A 449 -34.25 -2.85 4.62
CA LEU A 449 -33.26 -1.87 4.98
C LEU A 449 -32.24 -2.42 5.99
N LEU A 450 -32.66 -3.25 6.94
CA LEU A 450 -31.77 -3.95 7.87
C LEU A 450 -30.88 -4.96 7.14
N SER A 451 -31.48 -5.70 6.17
CA SER A 451 -30.73 -6.64 5.34
C SER A 451 -29.68 -5.92 4.48
N ASP A 452 -30.03 -4.80 3.88
CA ASP A 452 -29.12 -3.99 3.08
C ASP A 452 -28.00 -3.40 3.94
N LEU A 453 -28.33 -2.85 5.11
CA LEU A 453 -27.34 -2.32 6.05
C LEU A 453 -26.36 -3.40 6.52
N MET A 454 -26.81 -4.64 6.73
CA MET A 454 -25.94 -5.77 7.06
C MET A 454 -25.01 -6.10 5.88
N GLN A 455 -25.49 -6.10 4.65
CA GLN A 455 -24.67 -6.36 3.47
C GLN A 455 -23.62 -5.26 3.27
N ILE A 456 -23.99 -3.99 3.45
CA ILE A 456 -23.05 -2.85 3.43
C ILE A 456 -21.96 -3.08 4.49
N ALA A 457 -22.33 -3.48 5.71
CA ALA A 457 -21.38 -3.74 6.78
C ALA A 457 -20.42 -4.90 6.44
N ILE A 458 -20.91 -5.97 5.80
CA ILE A 458 -20.10 -7.09 5.32
C ILE A 458 -19.09 -6.61 4.24
N MET A 459 -19.54 -5.82 3.26
CA MET A 459 -18.66 -5.28 2.22
C MET A 459 -17.62 -4.33 2.80
N LEU A 460 -17.94 -3.58 3.85
CA LEU A 460 -17.04 -2.66 4.54
C LEU A 460 -15.98 -3.36 5.40
N GLU A 461 -16.11 -4.65 5.71
CA GLU A 461 -15.30 -5.34 6.72
C GLU A 461 -13.78 -5.23 6.47
N ALA A 462 -13.35 -5.37 5.22
CA ALA A 462 -11.94 -5.20 4.86
C ALA A 462 -11.53 -3.73 4.75
N PHE A 463 -12.44 -2.84 4.42
CA PHE A 463 -12.18 -1.43 4.09
C PHE A 463 -12.23 -0.53 5.33
N LEU A 464 -13.32 -0.59 6.09
CA LEU A 464 -13.59 0.21 7.28
C LEU A 464 -13.96 -0.73 8.45
N PRO A 465 -12.98 -1.43 9.02
CA PRO A 465 -13.24 -2.54 9.95
C PRO A 465 -13.99 -2.14 11.22
N ALA A 466 -13.70 -0.97 11.79
CA ALA A 466 -14.37 -0.50 12.99
C ALA A 466 -15.82 -0.11 12.71
N THR A 467 -16.09 0.56 11.60
CA THR A 467 -17.45 0.92 11.15
C THR A 467 -18.29 -0.33 10.86
N SER A 468 -17.71 -1.29 10.12
CA SER A 468 -18.33 -2.58 9.85
C SER A 468 -18.73 -3.31 11.14
N HIS A 469 -17.80 -3.43 12.06
CA HIS A 469 -18.03 -4.09 13.35
C HIS A 469 -19.17 -3.39 14.11
N THR A 470 -19.15 -2.08 14.22
CA THR A 470 -20.16 -1.30 14.93
C THR A 470 -21.55 -1.50 14.33
N ILE A 471 -21.69 -1.43 13.00
CA ILE A 471 -22.97 -1.62 12.33
C ILE A 471 -23.50 -3.04 12.56
N LYS A 472 -22.65 -4.06 12.39
CA LYS A 472 -23.04 -5.47 12.65
C LYS A 472 -23.53 -5.69 14.08
N GLU A 473 -22.85 -5.11 15.08
CA GLU A 473 -23.25 -5.21 16.49
C GLU A 473 -24.58 -4.48 16.77
N LEU A 474 -24.80 -3.30 16.20
CA LEU A 474 -26.07 -2.58 16.34
C LEU A 474 -27.23 -3.41 15.79
N ILE A 475 -27.06 -4.01 14.63
CA ILE A 475 -28.10 -4.87 14.02
C ILE A 475 -28.32 -6.14 14.87
N ARG A 476 -27.24 -6.82 15.27
CA ARG A 476 -27.32 -8.07 16.08
C ARG A 476 -27.99 -7.86 17.43
N LEU A 477 -27.71 -6.73 18.07
CA LEU A 477 -28.28 -6.38 19.38
C LEU A 477 -29.64 -5.67 19.27
N ASN A 478 -30.12 -5.38 18.06
CA ASN A 478 -31.30 -4.56 17.77
C ASN A 478 -31.28 -3.25 18.58
N LYS A 479 -30.18 -2.50 18.52
CA LYS A 479 -30.00 -1.26 19.28
C LYS A 479 -29.73 -0.08 18.35
N ALA A 480 -30.37 1.04 18.61
CA ALA A 480 -30.01 2.30 17.98
C ALA A 480 -28.66 2.80 18.55
N PRO A 481 -27.80 3.46 17.73
CA PRO A 481 -26.57 4.03 18.25
C PRO A 481 -26.86 5.14 19.26
N GLU A 482 -26.13 5.15 20.38
CA GLU A 482 -26.24 6.17 21.43
C GLU A 482 -25.73 7.54 20.98
N ALA A 483 -24.73 7.54 20.09
CA ALA A 483 -24.17 8.73 19.46
C ALA A 483 -23.99 8.48 17.94
N PRO A 484 -23.93 9.52 17.10
CA PRO A 484 -23.62 9.35 15.68
C PRO A 484 -22.31 8.58 15.48
N LEU A 485 -22.27 7.64 14.50
CA LEU A 485 -21.04 6.90 14.16
C LEU A 485 -19.91 7.83 13.74
N PHE A 486 -20.27 8.93 13.09
CA PHE A 486 -19.35 9.98 12.67
C PHE A 486 -19.96 11.34 13.06
N LEU A 487 -19.28 12.06 13.94
CA LEU A 487 -19.69 13.40 14.33
C LEU A 487 -19.32 14.40 13.23
N ARG A 488 -20.28 15.21 12.80
CA ARG A 488 -20.03 16.26 11.82
C ARG A 488 -18.94 17.21 12.34
N LYS A 489 -18.07 17.62 11.44
CA LYS A 489 -16.98 18.60 11.70
C LYS A 489 -17.34 19.95 11.09
N ASP A 490 -17.19 21.02 11.86
CA ASP A 490 -17.51 22.39 11.45
C ASP A 490 -16.41 23.02 10.58
#